data_beebefb4e29437920400b3938cd11917
#
_entry.id   beebefb4e29437920400b3938cd11917
#
_cell.length_a   1.000
_cell.length_b   1.000
_cell.length_c   1.000
_cell.angle_alpha   90.00
_cell.angle_beta   90.00
_cell.angle_gamma   90.00
#
_symmetry.space_group_name_H-M   'P 1'
#
loop_
_entity.id
_entity.type
_entity.pdbx_description
1 polymer ?
#
loop_
_entity_poly.entity_id
_entity_poly.type
_entity_poly.pdbx_seq_one_letter_code
_entity_poly.pdbx_strand_id
1 'polypeptide(L)'
;MENRVDELLTIIVPAYNVEKYIAECLDSLVNQTKRNHKIIIVNDGSTDGTETICLDYKNKYSDLITYIYQENKGLGGARNTGMKEVKTPYLCFLDSDDWLNIRYVEKFTQLIKNTDEKPDIVFTLPWVYDTVTNCVTPWMDKKLYEKIFEVKHGRSYIQTNVRKKTELYALEVNACRKIYSTNFLKENKFEFPEKLKWEDIPGHFYLLNRANTCMALPEVGFFYRINQGGQITAGGGKSRLDMIPIFQQLLDVQNKNDFNETERAYVVGLILNYSLWSINVTNLEYIAPLLDGLHGLFSELDKKDTEFYLNNISNKKNLESKLFEIVKNEKYLLLRDYDEREKILGEYGEKKKGLIYGGLKCIQDHGLIYTIKWSLKKYLFK
;
A
#
# COMPACT_ATOMS: atom_id res chain seq x y z
N MET A 1 36.16 -16.45 16.89
CA MET A 1 34.95 -15.75 17.32
C MET A 1 34.36 -15.11 16.08
N GLU A 2 33.37 -15.74 15.48
CA GLU A 2 32.62 -15.12 14.38
C GLU A 2 31.93 -13.86 14.93
N ASN A 3 32.23 -12.72 14.32
CA ASN A 3 31.49 -11.49 14.59
C ASN A 3 30.01 -11.76 14.33
N ARG A 4 29.20 -11.98 15.37
CA ARG A 4 27.75 -11.95 15.25
C ARG A 4 27.41 -10.58 14.65
N VAL A 5 27.02 -10.60 13.40
CA VAL A 5 26.45 -9.41 12.76
C VAL A 5 25.15 -9.14 13.48
N ASP A 6 25.08 -8.05 14.23
CA ASP A 6 23.84 -7.67 14.91
C ASP A 6 22.73 -7.53 13.87
N GLU A 7 21.75 -8.42 13.95
CA GLU A 7 20.61 -8.44 13.05
C GLU A 7 19.75 -7.19 13.30
N LEU A 8 19.58 -6.40 12.26
CA LEU A 8 18.94 -5.09 12.36
C LEU A 8 17.47 -5.09 11.92
N LEU A 9 17.13 -5.90 10.93
CA LEU A 9 15.85 -5.87 10.24
C LEU A 9 15.26 -7.29 10.14
N THR A 10 13.96 -7.41 10.43
CA THR A 10 13.18 -8.60 10.05
C THR A 10 12.23 -8.25 8.91
N ILE A 11 12.25 -9.07 7.85
CA ILE A 11 11.33 -8.95 6.71
C ILE A 11 10.26 -10.03 6.85
N ILE A 12 9.01 -9.61 7.00
CA ILE A 12 7.85 -10.49 7.15
C ILE A 12 7.21 -10.66 5.78
N VAL A 13 7.06 -11.92 5.34
CA VAL A 13 6.48 -12.30 4.05
C VAL A 13 5.21 -13.11 4.31
N PRO A 14 4.02 -12.50 4.27
CA PRO A 14 2.76 -13.22 4.27
C PRO A 14 2.59 -13.94 2.92
N ALA A 15 2.24 -15.23 2.96
CA ALA A 15 2.11 -16.05 1.75
C ALA A 15 0.77 -16.81 1.75
N TYR A 16 -0.01 -16.65 0.68
CA TYR A 16 -1.26 -17.39 0.47
C TYR A 16 -1.52 -17.60 -1.02
N ASN A 17 -1.42 -18.86 -1.48
CA ASN A 17 -1.65 -19.25 -2.88
C ASN A 17 -0.86 -18.42 -3.89
N VAL A 18 0.47 -18.38 -3.74
CA VAL A 18 1.42 -17.57 -4.51
C VAL A 18 2.56 -18.39 -5.12
N GLU A 19 2.34 -19.67 -5.39
CA GLU A 19 3.36 -20.60 -5.92
C GLU A 19 4.12 -20.05 -7.15
N LYS A 20 3.47 -19.19 -7.96
CA LYS A 20 4.05 -18.61 -9.18
C LYS A 20 5.07 -17.52 -8.93
N TYR A 21 5.05 -16.88 -7.76
CA TYR A 21 5.79 -15.64 -7.49
C TYR A 21 6.71 -15.75 -6.28
N ILE A 22 6.37 -16.61 -5.30
CA ILE A 22 7.07 -16.67 -4.02
C ILE A 22 8.56 -16.96 -4.15
N ALA A 23 8.98 -17.75 -5.15
CA ALA A 23 10.41 -18.04 -5.36
C ALA A 23 11.21 -16.79 -5.71
N GLU A 24 10.70 -15.93 -6.62
CA GLU A 24 11.34 -14.66 -6.99
C GLU A 24 11.39 -13.69 -5.80
N CYS A 25 10.30 -13.62 -5.01
CA CYS A 25 10.26 -12.86 -3.79
C CYS A 25 11.38 -13.30 -2.83
N LEU A 26 11.46 -14.60 -2.51
CA LEU A 26 12.47 -15.16 -1.59
C LEU A 26 13.89 -15.03 -2.13
N ASP A 27 14.10 -15.21 -3.44
CA ASP A 27 15.41 -14.97 -4.07
C ASP A 27 15.91 -13.55 -3.82
N SER A 28 15.03 -12.56 -3.92
CA SER A 28 15.37 -11.15 -3.65
C SER A 28 15.82 -10.93 -2.20
N LEU A 29 15.32 -11.73 -1.27
CA LEU A 29 15.62 -11.63 0.15
C LEU A 29 16.91 -12.35 0.54
N VAL A 30 17.12 -13.56 0.03
CA VAL A 30 18.31 -14.36 0.38
C VAL A 30 19.58 -13.88 -0.31
N ASN A 31 19.44 -13.11 -1.40
CA ASN A 31 20.56 -12.56 -2.17
C ASN A 31 20.89 -11.09 -1.83
N GLN A 32 20.36 -10.52 -0.75
CA GLN A 32 20.71 -9.17 -0.33
C GLN A 32 22.21 -8.96 -0.18
N THR A 33 22.74 -7.83 -0.64
CA THR A 33 24.17 -7.48 -0.57
C THR A 33 24.70 -7.42 0.86
N LYS A 34 23.82 -7.22 1.84
CA LYS A 34 24.16 -7.26 3.27
C LYS A 34 23.23 -8.21 4.02
N ARG A 35 23.82 -9.10 4.83
CA ARG A 35 23.12 -10.16 5.57
C ARG A 35 22.99 -9.86 7.08
N ASN A 36 22.48 -8.69 7.44
CA ASN A 36 22.13 -8.38 8.83
C ASN A 36 20.61 -8.28 9.02
N HIS A 37 19.88 -9.22 8.42
CA HIS A 37 18.44 -9.33 8.48
C HIS A 37 17.98 -10.75 8.73
N LYS A 38 16.71 -10.90 9.10
CA LYS A 38 15.97 -12.17 9.19
C LYS A 38 14.73 -12.11 8.29
N ILE A 39 14.24 -13.27 7.94
CA ILE A 39 13.03 -13.45 7.12
C ILE A 39 12.07 -14.30 7.91
N ILE A 40 10.81 -13.86 8.02
CA ILE A 40 9.72 -14.64 8.58
C ILE A 40 8.69 -14.85 7.48
N ILE A 41 8.55 -16.09 7.02
CA ILE A 41 7.50 -16.48 6.08
C ILE A 41 6.32 -16.97 6.89
N VAL A 42 5.14 -16.39 6.67
CA VAL A 42 3.88 -16.81 7.28
C VAL A 42 2.98 -17.37 6.18
N ASN A 43 2.89 -18.69 6.10
CA ASN A 43 1.95 -19.38 5.21
C ASN A 43 0.55 -19.35 5.83
N ASP A 44 -0.34 -18.57 5.25
CA ASP A 44 -1.71 -18.33 5.73
C ASP A 44 -2.70 -19.38 5.18
N GLY A 45 -2.32 -20.66 5.26
CA GLY A 45 -3.16 -21.78 4.86
C GLY A 45 -3.24 -21.96 3.34
N SER A 46 -2.12 -21.85 2.62
CA SER A 46 -2.06 -22.10 1.18
C SER A 46 -2.46 -23.52 0.81
N THR A 47 -3.10 -23.68 -0.35
CA THR A 47 -3.58 -24.97 -0.89
C THR A 47 -2.93 -25.35 -2.22
N ASP A 48 -2.02 -24.50 -2.73
CA ASP A 48 -1.19 -24.71 -3.92
C ASP A 48 0.24 -25.14 -3.54
N GLY A 49 1.20 -25.05 -4.46
CA GLY A 49 2.61 -25.37 -4.24
C GLY A 49 3.38 -24.40 -3.34
N THR A 50 2.77 -23.34 -2.81
CA THR A 50 3.44 -22.29 -2.01
C THR A 50 4.18 -22.87 -0.81
N GLU A 51 3.55 -23.79 -0.06
CA GLU A 51 4.15 -24.41 1.14
C GLU A 51 5.46 -25.14 0.81
N THR A 52 5.44 -25.97 -0.23
CA THR A 52 6.61 -26.75 -0.65
C THR A 52 7.79 -25.83 -0.96
N ILE A 53 7.56 -24.77 -1.72
CA ILE A 53 8.60 -23.79 -2.07
C ILE A 53 9.13 -23.11 -0.82
N CYS A 54 8.27 -22.65 0.09
CA CYS A 54 8.68 -21.99 1.32
C CYS A 54 9.55 -22.89 2.22
N LEU A 55 9.19 -24.17 2.32
CA LEU A 55 9.94 -25.15 3.10
C LEU A 55 11.31 -25.47 2.48
N ASP A 56 11.42 -25.53 1.16
CA ASP A 56 12.68 -25.70 0.45
C ASP A 56 13.65 -24.53 0.73
N TYR A 57 13.17 -23.28 0.66
CA TYR A 57 13.95 -22.10 1.03
C TYR A 57 14.33 -22.11 2.50
N LYS A 58 13.42 -22.43 3.39
CA LYS A 58 13.68 -22.53 4.85
C LYS A 58 14.74 -23.59 5.15
N ASN A 59 14.71 -24.74 4.47
CA ASN A 59 15.71 -25.79 4.67
C ASN A 59 17.09 -25.36 4.16
N LYS A 60 17.13 -24.70 3.00
CA LYS A 60 18.39 -24.20 2.38
C LYS A 60 19.01 -23.03 3.15
N TYR A 61 18.19 -22.19 3.79
CA TYR A 61 18.62 -20.96 4.49
C TYR A 61 18.12 -20.95 5.94
N SER A 62 18.32 -22.05 6.66
CA SER A 62 17.75 -22.28 8.00
C SER A 62 18.13 -21.22 9.04
N ASP A 63 19.32 -20.62 8.92
CA ASP A 63 19.79 -19.55 9.81
C ASP A 63 19.18 -18.19 9.51
N LEU A 64 18.62 -18.00 8.31
CA LEU A 64 18.07 -16.74 7.83
C LEU A 64 16.55 -16.72 7.89
N ILE A 65 15.90 -17.87 7.60
CA ILE A 65 14.45 -17.99 7.40
C ILE A 65 13.80 -18.72 8.57
N THR A 66 12.76 -18.10 9.14
CA THR A 66 11.76 -18.74 9.99
C THR A 66 10.50 -18.97 9.18
N TYR A 67 9.94 -20.17 9.23
CA TYR A 67 8.68 -20.52 8.56
C TYR A 67 7.61 -20.79 9.61
N ILE A 68 6.42 -20.22 9.39
CA ILE A 68 5.23 -20.39 10.24
C ILE A 68 4.06 -20.77 9.35
N TYR A 69 3.34 -21.82 9.71
CA TYR A 69 2.06 -22.18 9.13
C TYR A 69 0.94 -21.75 10.07
N GLN A 70 -0.14 -21.23 9.51
CA GLN A 70 -1.38 -20.96 10.24
C GLN A 70 -2.60 -21.26 9.37
N GLU A 71 -3.75 -21.49 10.00
CA GLU A 71 -5.04 -21.44 9.32
C GLU A 71 -5.29 -20.01 8.80
N ASN A 72 -5.98 -19.89 7.66
CA ASN A 72 -6.15 -18.60 6.99
C ASN A 72 -6.85 -17.57 7.89
N LYS A 73 -6.11 -16.49 8.19
CA LYS A 73 -6.56 -15.31 8.95
C LYS A 73 -6.58 -14.04 8.09
N GLY A 74 -6.29 -14.17 6.80
CA GLY A 74 -6.13 -13.05 5.87
C GLY A 74 -4.78 -12.32 6.02
N LEU A 75 -4.49 -11.41 5.09
CA LEU A 75 -3.21 -10.72 4.99
C LEU A 75 -2.82 -10.02 6.30
N GLY A 76 -3.75 -9.29 6.93
CA GLY A 76 -3.52 -8.65 8.22
C GLY A 76 -3.18 -9.65 9.33
N GLY A 77 -3.90 -10.79 9.39
CA GLY A 77 -3.63 -11.84 10.37
C GLY A 77 -2.26 -12.50 10.19
N ALA A 78 -1.82 -12.72 8.95
CA ALA A 78 -0.50 -13.24 8.64
C ALA A 78 0.60 -12.25 9.06
N ARG A 79 0.43 -10.94 8.78
CA ARG A 79 1.35 -9.90 9.24
C ARG A 79 1.43 -9.84 10.77
N ASN A 80 0.28 -9.93 11.47
CA ASN A 80 0.23 -9.94 12.93
C ASN A 80 0.99 -11.14 13.52
N THR A 81 0.82 -12.32 12.93
CA THR A 81 1.55 -13.52 13.36
C THR A 81 3.05 -13.35 13.18
N GLY A 82 3.50 -12.82 12.03
CA GLY A 82 4.91 -12.53 11.79
C GLY A 82 5.48 -11.51 12.78
N MET A 83 4.74 -10.43 13.09
CA MET A 83 5.17 -9.41 14.06
C MET A 83 5.46 -9.95 15.45
N LYS A 84 4.71 -10.95 15.91
CA LYS A 84 4.88 -11.54 17.24
C LYS A 84 6.24 -12.25 17.40
N GLU A 85 6.81 -12.73 16.32
CA GLU A 85 8.09 -13.46 16.29
C GLU A 85 9.31 -12.56 16.08
N VAL A 86 9.12 -11.26 15.83
CA VAL A 86 10.21 -10.33 15.55
C VAL A 86 11.07 -10.07 16.79
N LYS A 87 12.39 -10.27 16.63
CA LYS A 87 13.41 -10.02 17.69
C LYS A 87 14.37 -8.89 17.32
N THR A 88 14.38 -8.44 16.07
CA THR A 88 15.25 -7.37 15.58
C THR A 88 14.70 -5.98 15.94
N PRO A 89 15.56 -4.94 15.98
CA PRO A 89 15.12 -3.56 16.28
C PRO A 89 14.09 -2.99 15.30
N TYR A 90 14.11 -3.46 14.04
CA TYR A 90 13.22 -3.00 12.98
C TYR A 90 12.57 -4.17 12.25
N LEU A 91 11.40 -3.92 11.69
CA LEU A 91 10.71 -4.85 10.80
C LEU A 91 10.11 -4.13 9.59
N CYS A 92 9.90 -4.87 8.51
CA CYS A 92 9.08 -4.45 7.38
C CYS A 92 8.29 -5.65 6.83
N PHE A 93 7.33 -5.34 5.95
CA PHE A 93 6.55 -6.33 5.23
C PHE A 93 6.96 -6.34 3.76
N LEU A 94 6.83 -7.50 3.13
CA LEU A 94 6.93 -7.64 1.69
C LEU A 94 5.85 -8.63 1.24
N ASP A 95 4.99 -8.18 0.35
CA ASP A 95 3.98 -9.06 -0.24
C ASP A 95 4.68 -10.10 -1.13
N SER A 96 4.22 -11.33 -1.05
CA SER A 96 4.91 -12.50 -1.61
C SER A 96 4.90 -12.59 -3.14
N ASP A 97 4.22 -11.67 -3.80
CA ASP A 97 4.22 -11.48 -5.26
C ASP A 97 5.12 -10.32 -5.74
N ASP A 98 5.77 -9.63 -4.80
CA ASP A 98 6.70 -8.52 -5.00
C ASP A 98 8.16 -8.94 -4.71
N TRP A 99 9.14 -8.06 -4.98
CA TRP A 99 10.53 -8.30 -4.62
C TRP A 99 11.27 -7.04 -4.19
N LEU A 100 12.29 -7.22 -3.34
CA LEU A 100 13.13 -6.12 -2.87
C LEU A 100 14.26 -5.78 -3.86
N ASN A 101 14.67 -4.52 -3.84
CA ASN A 101 15.95 -4.14 -4.41
C ASN A 101 17.09 -4.88 -3.66
N ILE A 102 18.05 -5.41 -4.39
CA ILE A 102 19.16 -6.22 -3.82
C ILE A 102 19.99 -5.47 -2.79
N ARG A 103 19.97 -4.14 -2.79
CA ARG A 103 20.69 -3.28 -1.84
C ARG A 103 19.80 -2.73 -0.71
N TYR A 104 18.56 -3.20 -0.60
CA TYR A 104 17.61 -2.65 0.37
C TYR A 104 18.12 -2.70 1.81
N VAL A 105 18.57 -3.87 2.27
CA VAL A 105 19.09 -4.06 3.63
C VAL A 105 20.37 -3.27 3.86
N GLU A 106 21.24 -3.19 2.85
CA GLU A 106 22.47 -2.38 2.90
C GLU A 106 22.14 -0.90 3.11
N LYS A 107 21.23 -0.37 2.30
CA LYS A 107 20.84 1.05 2.35
C LYS A 107 20.15 1.41 3.66
N PHE A 108 19.23 0.56 4.13
CA PHE A 108 18.63 0.74 5.44
C PHE A 108 19.67 0.71 6.56
N THR A 109 20.64 -0.22 6.51
CA THR A 109 21.71 -0.29 7.50
C THR A 109 22.57 0.97 7.49
N GLN A 110 22.89 1.51 6.30
CA GLN A 110 23.65 2.76 6.18
C GLN A 110 22.86 3.94 6.79
N LEU A 111 21.56 4.01 6.53
CA LEU A 111 20.68 5.04 7.11
C LEU A 111 20.76 5.02 8.64
N ILE A 112 20.50 3.85 9.26
CA ILE A 112 20.48 3.71 10.72
C ILE A 112 21.84 3.96 11.38
N LYS A 113 22.95 3.66 10.68
CA LYS A 113 24.30 3.94 11.18
C LYS A 113 24.67 5.41 11.12
N ASN A 114 24.12 6.14 10.18
CA ASN A 114 24.47 7.55 9.92
C ASN A 114 23.48 8.53 10.55
N THR A 115 22.59 8.07 11.43
CA THR A 115 21.66 8.91 12.16
C THR A 115 21.77 8.68 13.66
N ASP A 116 21.76 9.76 14.43
CA ASP A 116 21.78 9.72 15.90
C ASP A 116 20.40 9.38 16.47
N GLU A 117 19.35 9.88 15.84
CA GLU A 117 17.97 9.62 16.23
C GLU A 117 17.40 8.40 15.51
N LYS A 118 16.83 7.47 16.30
CA LYS A 118 16.24 6.25 15.76
C LYS A 118 14.81 6.52 15.25
N PRO A 119 14.54 6.31 13.96
CA PRO A 119 13.19 6.57 13.40
C PRO A 119 12.17 5.55 13.88
N ASP A 120 10.95 6.04 14.12
CA ASP A 120 9.77 5.18 14.33
C ASP A 120 9.35 4.51 13.02
N ILE A 121 9.40 5.28 11.93
CA ILE A 121 9.02 4.83 10.58
C ILE A 121 10.05 5.31 9.55
N VAL A 122 10.51 4.39 8.69
CA VAL A 122 11.30 4.73 7.50
C VAL A 122 10.47 4.41 6.26
N PHE A 123 10.15 5.43 5.50
CA PHE A 123 9.45 5.26 4.22
C PHE A 123 10.40 4.78 3.12
N THR A 124 9.89 3.95 2.24
CA THR A 124 10.62 3.46 1.07
C THR A 124 9.88 3.80 -0.22
N LEU A 125 10.59 3.98 -1.30
CA LEU A 125 10.02 4.30 -2.61
C LEU A 125 9.82 3.02 -3.41
N PRO A 126 8.57 2.63 -3.76
CA PRO A 126 8.34 1.52 -4.66
C PRO A 126 8.47 1.95 -6.12
N TRP A 127 8.79 0.97 -6.96
CA TRP A 127 8.58 1.05 -8.39
C TRP A 127 7.57 -0.01 -8.82
N VAL A 128 6.85 0.26 -9.88
CA VAL A 128 5.81 -0.62 -10.42
C VAL A 128 6.40 -1.42 -11.56
N TYR A 129 6.26 -2.75 -11.49
CA TYR A 129 6.57 -3.64 -12.59
C TYR A 129 5.27 -4.17 -13.21
N ASP A 130 5.06 -3.86 -14.47
CA ASP A 130 3.90 -4.32 -15.24
C ASP A 130 4.24 -5.61 -15.98
N THR A 131 3.60 -6.72 -15.61
CA THR A 131 3.84 -8.05 -16.19
C THR A 131 3.38 -8.18 -17.66
N VAL A 132 2.47 -7.31 -18.11
CA VAL A 132 1.99 -7.30 -19.50
C VAL A 132 2.96 -6.58 -20.43
N THR A 133 3.49 -5.45 -19.97
CA THR A 133 4.40 -4.63 -20.78
C THR A 133 5.88 -4.91 -20.52
N ASN A 134 6.21 -5.63 -19.43
CA ASN A 134 7.55 -5.80 -18.90
C ASN A 134 8.27 -4.47 -18.62
N CYS A 135 7.51 -3.43 -18.25
CA CYS A 135 8.06 -2.13 -17.95
C CYS A 135 8.11 -1.89 -16.45
N VAL A 136 9.15 -1.14 -16.05
CA VAL A 136 9.31 -0.64 -14.69
C VAL A 136 9.10 0.86 -14.71
N THR A 137 8.18 1.35 -13.87
CA THR A 137 7.86 2.78 -13.76
C THR A 137 7.85 3.23 -12.30
N PRO A 138 8.16 4.49 -12.01
CA PRO A 138 8.05 5.00 -10.65
C PRO A 138 6.59 4.94 -10.16
N TRP A 139 6.42 4.78 -8.85
CA TRP A 139 5.11 4.90 -8.21
C TRP A 139 4.50 6.29 -8.43
N MET A 140 3.18 6.37 -8.48
CA MET A 140 2.45 7.61 -8.83
C MET A 140 2.72 8.78 -7.89
N ASP A 141 3.00 8.54 -6.62
CA ASP A 141 3.28 9.58 -5.62
C ASP A 141 4.77 9.92 -5.46
N LYS A 142 5.65 9.43 -6.35
CA LYS A 142 7.10 9.67 -6.28
C LYS A 142 7.44 11.16 -6.12
N LYS A 143 6.78 12.04 -6.87
CA LYS A 143 7.04 13.49 -6.79
C LYS A 143 6.66 14.07 -5.41
N LEU A 144 5.56 13.58 -4.82
CA LEU A 144 5.15 13.97 -3.48
C LEU A 144 6.15 13.45 -2.44
N TYR A 145 6.54 12.19 -2.54
CA TYR A 145 7.56 11.58 -1.70
C TYR A 145 8.88 12.38 -1.72
N GLU A 146 9.39 12.68 -2.92
CA GLU A 146 10.62 13.46 -3.10
C GLU A 146 10.50 14.88 -2.52
N LYS A 147 9.34 15.51 -2.66
CA LYS A 147 9.04 16.83 -2.07
C LYS A 147 9.03 16.78 -0.54
N ILE A 148 8.31 15.82 0.05
CA ILE A 148 8.15 15.71 1.51
C ILE A 148 9.50 15.47 2.18
N PHE A 149 10.29 14.54 1.66
CA PHE A 149 11.57 14.14 2.21
C PHE A 149 12.75 14.92 1.63
N GLU A 150 12.50 15.91 0.79
CA GLU A 150 13.52 16.79 0.16
C GLU A 150 14.65 15.97 -0.48
N VAL A 151 14.28 14.86 -1.14
CA VAL A 151 15.24 13.94 -1.77
C VAL A 151 15.99 14.69 -2.87
N LYS A 152 17.29 14.93 -2.66
CA LYS A 152 18.19 15.47 -3.66
C LYS A 152 19.02 14.34 -4.26
N HIS A 153 19.16 14.33 -5.59
CA HIS A 153 19.95 13.30 -6.27
C HIS A 153 21.34 13.15 -5.61
N GLY A 154 21.66 11.95 -5.13
CA GLY A 154 22.93 11.58 -4.58
C GLY A 154 23.17 11.86 -3.09
N ARG A 155 22.18 12.40 -2.35
CA ARG A 155 22.26 12.55 -0.88
C ARG A 155 21.02 12.00 -0.20
N SER A 156 21.26 11.23 0.83
CA SER A 156 20.24 10.54 1.60
C SER A 156 19.50 11.49 2.54
N TYR A 157 18.19 11.39 2.53
CA TYR A 157 17.18 11.59 3.56
C TYR A 157 17.24 12.90 4.38
N ILE A 158 16.06 13.34 4.78
CA ILE A 158 15.85 14.30 5.84
C ILE A 158 15.01 13.66 6.92
N GLN A 159 15.48 13.76 8.13
CA GLN A 159 14.72 13.49 9.32
C GLN A 159 13.52 14.45 9.39
N THR A 160 12.33 13.90 9.50
CA THR A 160 11.09 14.67 9.49
C THR A 160 10.33 14.39 10.78
N ASN A 161 10.05 15.42 11.57
CA ASN A 161 9.07 15.31 12.63
C ASN A 161 7.67 15.27 12.00
N VAL A 162 6.98 14.13 12.13
CA VAL A 162 5.69 13.85 11.47
C VAL A 162 4.64 14.89 11.83
N ARG A 163 4.55 15.30 13.08
CA ARG A 163 3.57 16.31 13.51
C ARG A 163 3.71 17.68 12.83
N LYS A 164 4.82 17.89 12.12
CA LYS A 164 5.05 19.11 11.32
C LYS A 164 4.82 18.94 9.84
N LYS A 165 4.73 17.70 9.32
CA LYS A 165 4.52 17.40 7.89
C LYS A 165 3.32 16.49 7.69
N THR A 166 2.16 17.11 7.77
CA THR A 166 0.86 16.44 7.57
C THR A 166 0.70 15.83 6.18
N GLU A 167 1.49 16.26 5.18
CA GLU A 167 1.51 15.68 3.85
C GLU A 167 1.92 14.20 3.80
N LEU A 168 2.52 13.66 4.88
CA LEU A 168 2.80 12.21 4.99
C LEU A 168 1.53 11.36 4.90
N TYR A 169 0.39 11.89 5.36
CA TYR A 169 -0.90 11.21 5.25
C TYR A 169 -1.41 11.09 3.81
N ALA A 170 -0.87 11.89 2.89
CA ALA A 170 -1.20 11.82 1.46
C ALA A 170 -0.37 10.76 0.69
N LEU A 171 0.66 10.19 1.32
CA LEU A 171 1.41 9.08 0.71
C LEU A 171 0.57 7.81 0.72
N GLU A 172 0.81 6.98 -0.29
CA GLU A 172 0.12 5.70 -0.42
C GLU A 172 0.22 4.85 0.86
N VAL A 173 -0.91 4.31 1.29
CA VAL A 173 -1.07 3.63 2.60
C VAL A 173 -0.37 2.28 2.73
N ASN A 174 0.08 1.67 1.63
CA ASN A 174 0.66 0.33 1.57
C ASN A 174 1.71 0.08 2.67
N ALA A 175 1.53 -1.02 3.42
CA ALA A 175 2.39 -1.40 4.53
C ALA A 175 3.83 -1.74 4.10
N CYS A 176 4.02 -2.29 2.87
CA CYS A 176 5.34 -2.66 2.34
C CYS A 176 6.24 -1.45 2.03
N ARG A 177 5.67 -0.25 2.02
CA ARG A 177 6.42 1.00 1.83
C ARG A 177 7.11 1.52 3.08
N LYS A 178 7.05 0.79 4.18
CA LYS A 178 7.53 1.29 5.47
C LYS A 178 8.35 0.23 6.19
N ILE A 179 9.44 0.68 6.80
CA ILE A 179 10.17 -0.07 7.82
C ILE A 179 9.78 0.56 9.15
N TYR A 180 9.42 -0.26 10.12
CA TYR A 180 8.93 0.19 11.42
C TYR A 180 9.93 -0.17 12.52
N SER A 181 10.08 0.70 13.50
CA SER A 181 10.70 0.32 14.78
C SER A 181 9.83 -0.73 15.47
N THR A 182 10.43 -1.85 15.85
CA THR A 182 9.74 -2.95 16.54
C THR A 182 9.19 -2.48 17.89
N ASN A 183 9.95 -1.66 18.61
CA ASN A 183 9.49 -1.09 19.89
C ASN A 183 8.32 -0.15 19.68
N PHE A 184 8.38 0.72 18.68
CA PHE A 184 7.28 1.63 18.35
C PHE A 184 5.96 0.89 18.11
N LEU A 185 5.98 -0.21 17.34
CA LEU A 185 4.77 -1.01 17.12
C LEU A 185 4.28 -1.69 18.40
N LYS A 186 5.20 -2.22 19.22
CA LYS A 186 4.86 -2.88 20.51
C LYS A 186 4.28 -1.90 21.53
N GLU A 187 4.87 -0.72 21.70
CA GLU A 187 4.40 0.31 22.62
C GLU A 187 3.01 0.82 22.24
N ASN A 188 2.73 0.89 20.94
CA ASN A 188 1.43 1.28 20.42
C ASN A 188 0.44 0.11 20.30
N LYS A 189 0.83 -1.12 20.68
CA LYS A 189 -0.02 -2.34 20.61
C LYS A 189 -0.68 -2.49 19.24
N PHE A 190 0.09 -2.20 18.20
CA PHE A 190 -0.44 -2.17 16.84
C PHE A 190 -0.73 -3.58 16.32
N GLU A 191 -1.91 -3.76 15.76
CA GLU A 191 -2.32 -4.96 15.02
C GLU A 191 -3.11 -4.54 13.77
N PHE A 192 -2.93 -5.29 12.69
CA PHE A 192 -3.75 -5.14 11.49
C PHE A 192 -5.13 -5.77 11.68
N PRO A 193 -6.20 -5.24 11.06
CA PRO A 193 -7.48 -5.93 10.93
C PRO A 193 -7.32 -7.31 10.28
N GLU A 194 -7.89 -8.35 10.90
CA GLU A 194 -7.87 -9.71 10.36
C GLU A 194 -9.06 -9.95 9.43
N LYS A 195 -8.88 -10.81 8.40
CA LYS A 195 -9.92 -11.25 7.46
C LYS A 195 -10.60 -10.14 6.64
N LEU A 196 -10.04 -8.95 6.63
CA LEU A 196 -10.47 -7.83 5.79
C LEU A 196 -9.39 -7.50 4.76
N LYS A 197 -9.82 -7.04 3.57
CA LYS A 197 -8.93 -6.41 2.61
C LYS A 197 -8.71 -4.94 2.99
N TRP A 198 -7.62 -4.32 2.49
CA TRP A 198 -7.31 -2.90 2.77
C TRP A 198 -6.96 -2.62 4.24
N GLU A 199 -6.46 -3.64 4.92
CA GLU A 199 -6.11 -3.67 6.34
C GLU A 199 -5.00 -2.68 6.73
N ASP A 200 -4.23 -2.18 5.76
CA ASP A 200 -3.17 -1.19 5.93
C ASP A 200 -3.68 0.25 6.08
N ILE A 201 -4.92 0.54 5.64
CA ILE A 201 -5.50 1.88 5.69
C ILE A 201 -5.59 2.44 7.13
N PRO A 202 -6.27 1.79 8.09
CA PRO A 202 -6.33 2.33 9.45
C PRO A 202 -4.96 2.42 10.11
N GLY A 203 -4.08 1.43 9.83
CA GLY A 203 -2.73 1.38 10.36
C GLY A 203 -1.85 2.54 9.92
N HIS A 204 -1.97 2.99 8.67
CA HIS A 204 -1.25 4.15 8.16
C HIS A 204 -1.53 5.40 8.98
N PHE A 205 -2.80 5.71 9.20
CA PHE A 205 -3.21 6.90 9.95
C PHE A 205 -2.90 6.77 11.44
N TYR A 206 -3.17 5.62 12.04
CA TYR A 206 -2.90 5.37 13.44
C TYR A 206 -1.42 5.51 13.79
N LEU A 207 -0.54 4.89 13.01
CA LEU A 207 0.90 4.92 13.26
C LEU A 207 1.50 6.28 12.96
N LEU A 208 1.06 6.98 11.91
CA LEU A 208 1.53 8.34 11.63
C LEU A 208 1.14 9.33 12.71
N ASN A 209 -0.07 9.24 13.26
CA ASN A 209 -0.50 10.11 14.35
C ASN A 209 0.38 9.95 15.61
N ARG A 210 0.98 8.78 15.82
CA ARG A 210 1.79 8.45 17.00
C ARG A 210 3.29 8.57 16.79
N ALA A 211 3.75 8.51 15.54
CA ALA A 211 5.17 8.57 15.24
C ALA A 211 5.76 9.96 15.56
N ASN A 212 6.92 9.97 16.21
CA ASN A 212 7.69 11.17 16.49
C ASN A 212 8.69 11.46 15.36
N THR A 213 9.30 10.42 14.81
CA THR A 213 10.37 10.53 13.83
C THR A 213 10.12 9.66 12.61
N CYS A 214 9.99 10.30 11.45
CA CYS A 214 9.95 9.63 10.16
C CYS A 214 11.16 10.00 9.31
N MET A 215 11.69 8.99 8.62
CA MET A 215 12.77 9.13 7.64
C MET A 215 12.39 8.49 6.31
N ALA A 216 13.22 8.63 5.30
CA ALA A 216 13.02 8.00 4.01
C ALA A 216 14.31 7.38 3.46
N LEU A 217 14.17 6.25 2.77
CA LEU A 217 15.19 5.76 1.86
C LEU A 217 15.00 6.45 0.51
N PRO A 218 16.00 7.19 0.01
CA PRO A 218 15.86 7.99 -1.22
C PRO A 218 15.85 7.15 -2.50
N GLU A 219 16.22 5.88 -2.39
CA GLU A 219 16.38 4.95 -3.51
C GLU A 219 15.19 3.99 -3.59
N VAL A 220 15.10 3.29 -4.73
CA VAL A 220 14.07 2.26 -4.94
C VAL A 220 14.22 1.17 -3.90
N GLY A 221 13.18 0.98 -3.08
CA GLY A 221 13.16 -0.03 -2.04
C GLY A 221 12.69 -1.39 -2.55
N PHE A 222 11.57 -1.42 -3.24
CA PHE A 222 10.98 -2.66 -3.76
C PHE A 222 10.23 -2.42 -5.07
N PHE A 223 9.91 -3.52 -5.74
CA PHE A 223 9.18 -3.55 -7.00
C PHE A 223 7.81 -4.18 -6.77
N TYR A 224 6.78 -3.39 -7.02
CA TYR A 224 5.38 -3.78 -6.91
C TYR A 224 4.88 -4.32 -8.24
N ARG A 225 4.45 -5.57 -8.26
CA ARG A 225 3.98 -6.26 -9.47
C ARG A 225 2.52 -5.92 -9.74
N ILE A 226 2.21 -5.57 -11.00
CA ILE A 226 0.83 -5.33 -11.45
C ILE A 226 0.47 -6.17 -12.67
N ASN A 227 -0.82 -6.25 -12.96
CA ASN A 227 -1.40 -6.98 -14.10
C ASN A 227 -1.15 -8.49 -14.06
N GLN A 228 -0.97 -9.04 -12.86
CA GLN A 228 -1.00 -10.47 -12.62
C GLN A 228 -2.40 -10.94 -12.20
N GLY A 229 -2.72 -12.23 -12.42
CA GLY A 229 -4.00 -12.79 -11.96
C GLY A 229 -4.09 -12.84 -10.44
N GLY A 230 -5.29 -12.54 -9.89
CA GLY A 230 -5.54 -12.71 -8.45
C GLY A 230 -5.25 -11.50 -7.57
N GLN A 231 -4.81 -10.36 -8.12
CA GLN A 231 -4.55 -9.14 -7.33
C GLN A 231 -5.81 -8.63 -6.64
N ILE A 232 -5.68 -8.31 -5.35
CA ILE A 232 -6.75 -7.73 -4.52
C ILE A 232 -7.27 -6.42 -5.13
N THR A 233 -6.36 -5.58 -5.61
CA THR A 233 -6.67 -4.26 -6.17
C THR A 233 -7.41 -4.31 -7.50
N ALA A 234 -7.24 -5.38 -8.29
CA ALA A 234 -7.87 -5.53 -9.60
C ALA A 234 -9.31 -6.07 -9.54
N GLY A 235 -9.72 -6.73 -8.44
CA GLY A 235 -11.01 -7.39 -8.30
C GLY A 235 -12.15 -6.41 -8.01
N GLY A 236 -13.30 -6.54 -8.72
CA GLY A 236 -14.55 -5.81 -8.45
C GLY A 236 -15.58 -6.60 -7.63
N GLY A 237 -15.19 -7.76 -7.08
CA GLY A 237 -16.08 -8.69 -6.40
C GLY A 237 -16.47 -8.31 -4.97
N LYS A 238 -17.05 -9.28 -4.25
CA LYS A 238 -17.57 -9.11 -2.86
C LYS A 238 -16.57 -8.45 -1.89
N SER A 239 -15.28 -8.70 -2.06
CA SER A 239 -14.23 -8.11 -1.18
C SER A 239 -14.17 -6.58 -1.22
N ARG A 240 -14.81 -5.92 -2.20
CA ARG A 240 -14.96 -4.46 -2.18
C ARG A 240 -15.79 -3.95 -1.00
N LEU A 241 -16.69 -4.77 -0.49
CA LEU A 241 -17.50 -4.41 0.68
C LEU A 241 -16.66 -4.29 1.95
N ASP A 242 -15.46 -4.88 1.99
CA ASP A 242 -14.54 -4.74 3.12
C ASP A 242 -14.09 -3.29 3.33
N MET A 243 -14.21 -2.42 2.30
CA MET A 243 -13.97 -0.98 2.45
C MET A 243 -14.83 -0.34 3.54
N ILE A 244 -16.08 -0.81 3.71
CA ILE A 244 -16.99 -0.22 4.70
C ILE A 244 -16.46 -0.41 6.12
N PRO A 245 -16.22 -1.65 6.62
CA PRO A 245 -15.66 -1.83 7.96
C PRO A 245 -14.24 -1.24 8.11
N ILE A 246 -13.45 -1.16 7.03
CA ILE A 246 -12.13 -0.52 7.08
C ILE A 246 -12.25 1.01 7.26
N PHE A 247 -13.16 1.67 6.55
CA PHE A 247 -13.40 3.10 6.74
C PHE A 247 -14.01 3.40 8.11
N GLN A 248 -14.88 2.51 8.63
CA GLN A 248 -15.37 2.63 10.00
C GLN A 248 -14.21 2.57 11.00
N GLN A 249 -13.30 1.61 10.86
CA GLN A 249 -12.11 1.52 11.70
C GLN A 249 -11.22 2.77 11.57
N LEU A 250 -11.10 3.35 10.36
CA LEU A 250 -10.36 4.59 10.15
C LEU A 250 -11.00 5.77 10.89
N LEU A 251 -12.32 5.91 10.84
CA LEU A 251 -13.06 6.91 11.62
C LEU A 251 -12.92 6.67 13.13
N ASP A 252 -12.94 5.43 13.56
CA ASP A 252 -12.67 5.05 14.95
C ASP A 252 -11.25 5.45 15.39
N VAL A 253 -10.25 5.27 14.54
CA VAL A 253 -8.87 5.72 14.78
C VAL A 253 -8.84 7.24 14.94
N GLN A 254 -9.49 7.97 14.03
CA GLN A 254 -9.58 9.43 14.12
C GLN A 254 -10.24 9.89 15.43
N ASN A 255 -11.37 9.29 15.80
CA ASN A 255 -12.17 9.70 16.95
C ASN A 255 -11.53 9.36 18.30
N LYS A 256 -10.71 8.31 18.36
CA LYS A 256 -10.04 7.84 19.58
C LYS A 256 -8.65 8.44 19.80
N ASN A 257 -8.13 9.23 18.86
CA ASN A 257 -6.80 9.81 18.91
C ASN A 257 -6.85 11.32 18.63
N ASP A 258 -5.79 12.02 19.04
CA ASP A 258 -5.68 13.47 18.88
C ASP A 258 -5.23 13.85 17.45
N PHE A 259 -6.20 13.87 16.53
CA PHE A 259 -5.99 14.35 15.17
C PHE A 259 -6.29 15.84 15.08
N ASN A 260 -5.36 16.62 14.50
CA ASN A 260 -5.64 18.01 14.18
C ASN A 260 -6.54 18.14 12.93
N GLU A 261 -7.00 19.36 12.64
CA GLU A 261 -7.93 19.63 11.52
C GLU A 261 -7.40 19.12 10.17
N THR A 262 -6.11 19.34 9.88
CA THR A 262 -5.49 18.90 8.62
C THR A 262 -5.39 17.37 8.54
N GLU A 263 -5.06 16.70 9.63
CA GLU A 263 -5.00 15.23 9.71
C GLU A 263 -6.38 14.61 9.50
N ARG A 264 -7.44 15.17 10.11
CA ARG A 264 -8.81 14.74 9.89
C ARG A 264 -9.26 14.97 8.45
N ALA A 265 -8.86 16.07 7.85
CA ALA A 265 -9.12 16.34 6.44
C ALA A 265 -8.48 15.29 5.51
N TYR A 266 -7.27 14.80 5.81
CA TYR A 266 -6.66 13.70 5.06
C TYR A 266 -7.44 12.37 5.21
N VAL A 267 -8.02 12.09 6.37
CA VAL A 267 -8.93 10.94 6.56
C VAL A 267 -10.13 11.06 5.63
N VAL A 268 -10.80 12.21 5.61
CA VAL A 268 -11.92 12.49 4.68
C VAL A 268 -11.48 12.30 3.22
N GLY A 269 -10.32 12.85 2.87
CA GLY A 269 -9.78 12.77 1.52
C GLY A 269 -9.53 11.34 1.07
N LEU A 270 -8.97 10.50 1.94
CA LEU A 270 -8.79 9.08 1.64
C LEU A 270 -10.13 8.39 1.41
N ILE A 271 -11.10 8.57 2.32
CA ILE A 271 -12.44 7.97 2.20
C ILE A 271 -13.10 8.37 0.87
N LEU A 272 -13.08 9.66 0.50
CA LEU A 272 -13.66 10.14 -0.75
C LEU A 272 -12.98 9.55 -1.98
N ASN A 273 -11.64 9.55 -2.02
CA ASN A 273 -10.88 9.04 -3.17
C ASN A 273 -11.04 7.53 -3.36
N TYR A 274 -10.96 6.76 -2.27
CA TYR A 274 -11.13 5.30 -2.34
C TYR A 274 -12.59 4.91 -2.60
N SER A 275 -13.58 5.72 -2.16
CA SER A 275 -14.98 5.53 -2.52
C SER A 275 -15.21 5.76 -4.01
N LEU A 276 -14.67 6.85 -4.59
CA LEU A 276 -14.73 7.12 -6.02
C LEU A 276 -14.16 5.93 -6.83
N TRP A 277 -12.98 5.47 -6.44
CA TRP A 277 -12.35 4.33 -7.09
C TRP A 277 -13.18 3.06 -6.95
N SER A 278 -13.65 2.73 -5.74
CA SER A 278 -14.43 1.53 -5.46
C SER A 278 -15.74 1.48 -6.25
N ILE A 279 -16.49 2.60 -6.30
CA ILE A 279 -17.73 2.71 -7.07
C ILE A 279 -17.49 2.39 -8.55
N ASN A 280 -16.35 2.82 -9.11
CA ASN A 280 -16.05 2.63 -10.54
C ASN A 280 -15.60 1.21 -10.90
N VAL A 281 -15.02 0.46 -9.96
CA VAL A 281 -14.48 -0.88 -10.24
C VAL A 281 -15.32 -2.01 -9.68
N THR A 282 -16.32 -1.73 -8.84
CA THR A 282 -17.20 -2.73 -8.22
C THR A 282 -18.18 -3.29 -9.24
N ASN A 283 -18.32 -4.61 -9.25
CA ASN A 283 -19.29 -5.32 -10.09
C ASN A 283 -20.73 -4.93 -9.72
N LEU A 284 -21.63 -4.97 -10.70
CA LEU A 284 -23.02 -4.54 -10.55
C LEU A 284 -23.76 -5.23 -9.39
N GLU A 285 -23.46 -6.52 -9.13
CA GLU A 285 -24.09 -7.28 -8.04
C GLU A 285 -23.74 -6.78 -6.63
N TYR A 286 -22.55 -6.09 -6.47
CA TYR A 286 -22.08 -5.55 -5.19
C TYR A 286 -22.19 -4.04 -5.09
N ILE A 287 -22.59 -3.33 -6.14
CA ILE A 287 -22.62 -1.86 -6.14
C ILE A 287 -23.67 -1.30 -5.16
N ALA A 288 -24.85 -1.94 -5.09
CA ALA A 288 -25.91 -1.49 -4.21
C ALA A 288 -25.49 -1.58 -2.72
N PRO A 289 -25.06 -2.75 -2.19
CA PRO A 289 -24.60 -2.83 -0.81
C PRO A 289 -23.36 -1.96 -0.53
N LEU A 290 -22.48 -1.72 -1.50
CA LEU A 290 -21.39 -0.77 -1.34
C LEU A 290 -21.90 0.66 -1.14
N LEU A 291 -22.83 1.12 -1.99
CA LEU A 291 -23.39 2.45 -1.90
C LEU A 291 -24.20 2.66 -0.61
N ASP A 292 -24.97 1.65 -0.17
CA ASP A 292 -25.70 1.69 1.09
C ASP A 292 -24.72 1.85 2.29
N GLY A 293 -23.61 1.10 2.29
CA GLY A 293 -22.58 1.24 3.32
C GLY A 293 -21.85 2.59 3.28
N LEU A 294 -21.52 3.09 2.10
CA LEU A 294 -20.92 4.42 1.93
C LEU A 294 -21.85 5.54 2.37
N HIS A 295 -23.16 5.43 2.11
CA HIS A 295 -24.16 6.40 2.57
C HIS A 295 -24.15 6.52 4.11
N GLY A 296 -24.14 5.38 4.82
CA GLY A 296 -24.01 5.37 6.28
C GLY A 296 -22.75 6.09 6.75
N LEU A 297 -21.59 5.69 6.21
CA LEU A 297 -20.29 6.28 6.56
C LEU A 297 -20.22 7.80 6.27
N PHE A 298 -20.74 8.24 5.12
CA PHE A 298 -20.69 9.67 4.76
C PHE A 298 -21.58 10.53 5.65
N SER A 299 -22.59 9.92 6.29
CA SER A 299 -23.42 10.60 7.29
C SER A 299 -22.65 10.89 8.58
N GLU A 300 -21.60 10.10 8.87
CA GLU A 300 -20.72 10.30 10.03
C GLU A 300 -19.57 11.28 9.76
N LEU A 301 -19.27 11.61 8.49
CA LEU A 301 -18.22 12.56 8.16
C LEU A 301 -18.55 13.96 8.65
N ASP A 302 -17.61 14.57 9.39
CA ASP A 302 -17.76 15.95 9.86
C ASP A 302 -17.77 16.93 8.68
N LYS A 303 -18.73 17.85 8.69
CA LYS A 303 -18.92 18.81 7.61
C LYS A 303 -17.74 19.78 7.51
N LYS A 304 -17.19 20.23 8.64
CA LYS A 304 -16.08 21.21 8.65
C LYS A 304 -14.81 20.57 8.10
N ASP A 305 -14.50 19.33 8.53
CA ASP A 305 -13.33 18.59 8.03
C ASP A 305 -13.47 18.31 6.53
N THR A 306 -14.69 18.00 6.05
CA THR A 306 -14.99 17.79 4.63
C THR A 306 -14.79 19.08 3.82
N GLU A 307 -15.34 20.20 4.27
CA GLU A 307 -15.19 21.50 3.65
C GLU A 307 -13.72 21.95 3.65
N PHE A 308 -13.02 21.73 4.75
CA PHE A 308 -11.58 22.05 4.82
C PHE A 308 -10.77 21.24 3.80
N TYR A 309 -11.00 19.92 3.71
CA TYR A 309 -10.35 19.06 2.71
C TYR A 309 -10.62 19.57 1.28
N LEU A 310 -11.89 19.74 0.93
CA LEU A 310 -12.28 20.16 -0.42
C LEU A 310 -11.71 21.53 -0.82
N ASN A 311 -11.55 22.45 0.13
CA ASN A 311 -11.10 23.80 -0.15
C ASN A 311 -9.55 23.93 -0.16
N ASN A 312 -8.83 23.14 0.62
CA ASN A 312 -7.42 23.37 0.90
C ASN A 312 -6.49 22.24 0.40
N ILE A 313 -7.01 21.01 0.25
CA ILE A 313 -6.17 19.82 -0.04
C ILE A 313 -6.54 19.17 -1.37
N SER A 314 -7.84 19.04 -1.66
CA SER A 314 -8.33 18.34 -2.84
C SER A 314 -7.86 18.97 -4.15
N ASN A 315 -7.33 18.14 -5.03
CA ASN A 315 -7.05 18.50 -6.43
C ASN A 315 -8.19 18.08 -7.39
N LYS A 316 -9.25 17.44 -6.87
CA LYS A 316 -10.45 16.97 -7.59
C LYS A 316 -11.73 17.53 -6.96
N LYS A 317 -11.66 18.72 -6.39
CA LYS A 317 -12.71 19.33 -5.58
C LYS A 317 -14.14 19.17 -6.16
N ASN A 318 -14.32 19.46 -7.45
CA ASN A 318 -15.63 19.40 -8.08
C ASN A 318 -16.22 17.98 -8.09
N LEU A 319 -15.38 16.97 -8.37
CA LEU A 319 -15.80 15.58 -8.43
C LEU A 319 -16.08 15.01 -7.04
N GLU A 320 -15.21 15.28 -6.09
CA GLU A 320 -15.32 14.80 -4.70
C GLU A 320 -16.45 15.48 -3.97
N SER A 321 -16.68 16.78 -4.16
CA SER A 321 -17.83 17.49 -3.62
C SER A 321 -19.13 16.92 -4.17
N LYS A 322 -19.20 16.65 -5.47
CA LYS A 322 -20.37 16.04 -6.10
C LYS A 322 -20.64 14.62 -5.58
N LEU A 323 -19.58 13.80 -5.43
CA LEU A 323 -19.71 12.48 -4.82
C LEU A 323 -20.26 12.58 -3.38
N PHE A 324 -19.67 13.46 -2.58
CA PHE A 324 -20.07 13.66 -1.18
C PHE A 324 -21.55 14.01 -1.08
N GLU A 325 -22.00 14.99 -1.86
CA GLU A 325 -23.41 15.43 -1.85
C GLU A 325 -24.37 14.33 -2.33
N ILE A 326 -23.98 13.56 -3.35
CA ILE A 326 -24.82 12.49 -3.88
C ILE A 326 -24.91 11.32 -2.91
N VAL A 327 -23.78 10.89 -2.36
CA VAL A 327 -23.72 9.72 -1.48
C VAL A 327 -24.34 10.02 -0.11
N LYS A 328 -24.15 11.24 0.41
CA LYS A 328 -24.75 11.66 1.68
C LYS A 328 -26.27 11.78 1.62
N ASN A 329 -26.83 12.08 0.45
CA ASN A 329 -28.26 12.19 0.23
C ASN A 329 -28.83 10.90 -0.38
N GLU A 330 -30.15 10.69 -0.33
CA GLU A 330 -30.81 9.51 -0.93
C GLU A 330 -30.60 9.37 -2.44
N LYS A 331 -29.95 10.35 -3.09
CA LYS A 331 -29.61 10.33 -4.52
C LYS A 331 -28.51 9.34 -4.86
N TYR A 332 -27.83 8.73 -3.87
CA TYR A 332 -26.79 7.71 -4.12
C TYR A 332 -27.32 6.52 -4.95
N LEU A 333 -28.63 6.28 -4.92
CA LEU A 333 -29.27 5.24 -5.73
C LEU A 333 -29.09 5.46 -7.25
N LEU A 334 -28.90 6.72 -7.69
CA LEU A 334 -28.61 7.04 -9.10
C LEU A 334 -27.25 6.47 -9.56
N LEU A 335 -26.31 6.25 -8.64
CA LEU A 335 -25.01 5.68 -8.95
C LEU A 335 -25.06 4.16 -9.18
N ARG A 336 -26.20 3.51 -9.02
CA ARG A 336 -26.40 2.08 -9.36
C ARG A 336 -26.40 1.85 -10.87
N ASP A 337 -26.90 2.82 -11.63
CA ASP A 337 -26.91 2.76 -13.08
C ASP A 337 -25.57 3.22 -13.65
N TYR A 338 -25.00 2.45 -14.59
CA TYR A 338 -23.69 2.74 -15.16
C TYR A 338 -23.69 4.04 -15.99
N ASP A 339 -24.74 4.25 -16.80
CA ASP A 339 -24.84 5.44 -17.67
C ASP A 339 -25.06 6.69 -16.85
N GLU A 340 -25.87 6.61 -15.78
CA GLU A 340 -26.04 7.70 -14.84
C GLU A 340 -24.74 7.98 -14.07
N ARG A 341 -23.99 6.96 -13.70
CA ARG A 341 -22.67 7.08 -13.09
C ARG A 341 -21.66 7.84 -13.97
N GLU A 342 -21.60 7.48 -15.26
CA GLU A 342 -20.77 8.20 -16.24
C GLU A 342 -21.20 9.67 -16.39
N LYS A 343 -22.51 9.97 -16.43
CA LYS A 343 -23.02 11.33 -16.48
C LYS A 343 -22.68 12.14 -15.23
N ILE A 344 -22.79 11.50 -14.06
CA ILE A 344 -22.62 12.16 -12.76
C ILE A 344 -21.14 12.35 -12.42
N LEU A 345 -20.34 11.34 -12.57
CA LEU A 345 -18.92 11.32 -12.17
C LEU A 345 -17.96 11.67 -13.32
N GLY A 346 -18.46 11.74 -14.56
CA GLY A 346 -17.87 12.32 -15.78
C GLY A 346 -16.46 11.87 -16.16
N GLU A 347 -15.48 12.22 -15.38
CA GLU A 347 -14.07 12.00 -15.73
C GLU A 347 -13.52 10.63 -15.32
N TYR A 348 -14.18 9.91 -14.43
CA TYR A 348 -13.78 8.54 -14.06
C TYR A 348 -14.28 7.47 -15.05
N GLY A 349 -15.24 7.83 -15.92
CA GLY A 349 -15.75 6.98 -17.01
C GLY A 349 -14.75 6.68 -18.14
N GLU A 350 -13.57 7.27 -18.10
CA GLU A 350 -12.54 7.14 -19.15
C GLU A 350 -11.84 5.77 -19.22
N LYS A 351 -12.36 4.69 -18.63
CA LYS A 351 -11.80 3.34 -18.91
C LYS A 351 -11.90 2.96 -20.41
N LYS A 352 -12.83 3.52 -21.19
CA LYS A 352 -12.85 3.36 -22.66
C LYS A 352 -11.82 4.25 -23.37
N LYS A 353 -11.43 5.38 -22.80
CA LYS A 353 -10.35 6.24 -23.32
C LYS A 353 -8.96 5.82 -22.78
N GLY A 354 -8.88 4.98 -21.78
CA GLY A 354 -7.63 4.54 -21.14
C GLY A 354 -6.65 3.85 -22.10
N LEU A 355 -7.12 3.29 -23.21
CA LEU A 355 -6.23 2.80 -24.29
C LEU A 355 -5.50 3.94 -25.02
N ILE A 356 -6.19 5.06 -25.24
CA ILE A 356 -5.60 6.24 -25.93
C ILE A 356 -4.75 7.04 -24.95
N TYR A 357 -5.20 7.23 -23.72
CA TYR A 357 -4.47 7.98 -22.69
C TYR A 357 -3.25 7.23 -22.17
N GLY A 358 -3.36 5.92 -21.93
CA GLY A 358 -2.20 5.06 -21.60
C GLY A 358 -1.19 5.00 -22.76
N GLY A 359 -1.67 5.00 -24.02
CA GLY A 359 -0.83 5.11 -25.19
C GLY A 359 -0.13 6.45 -25.31
N LEU A 360 -0.84 7.57 -25.12
CA LEU A 360 -0.27 8.91 -25.15
C LEU A 360 0.73 9.16 -24.00
N LYS A 361 0.41 8.69 -22.80
CA LYS A 361 1.34 8.75 -21.67
C LYS A 361 2.57 7.89 -21.89
N CYS A 362 2.40 6.70 -22.47
CA CYS A 362 3.51 5.83 -22.84
C CYS A 362 4.38 6.42 -23.94
N ILE A 363 3.79 7.16 -24.92
CA ILE A 363 4.54 7.93 -25.92
C ILE A 363 5.34 9.04 -25.25
N GLN A 364 4.74 9.75 -24.32
CA GLN A 364 5.35 10.87 -23.62
C GLN A 364 6.50 10.41 -22.70
N ASP A 365 6.33 9.22 -22.07
CA ASP A 365 7.30 8.69 -21.12
C ASP A 365 8.38 7.79 -21.77
N HIS A 366 8.07 7.09 -22.88
CA HIS A 366 8.91 6.03 -23.47
C HIS A 366 9.11 6.10 -24.99
N GLY A 367 8.46 7.04 -25.66
CA GLY A 367 8.60 7.26 -27.10
C GLY A 367 7.68 6.40 -28.00
N LEU A 368 7.49 6.88 -29.24
CA LEU A 368 6.51 6.38 -30.20
C LEU A 368 6.71 4.91 -30.59
N ILE A 369 7.94 4.47 -30.76
CA ILE A 369 8.29 3.09 -31.20
C ILE A 369 7.88 2.08 -30.14
N TYR A 370 8.07 2.38 -28.88
CA TYR A 370 7.70 1.53 -27.77
C TYR A 370 6.17 1.37 -27.67
N THR A 371 5.44 2.46 -27.81
CA THR A 371 3.98 2.49 -27.76
C THR A 371 3.34 1.70 -28.91
N ILE A 372 3.93 1.76 -30.11
CA ILE A 372 3.47 0.96 -31.27
C ILE A 372 3.67 -0.54 -31.01
N LYS A 373 4.83 -0.95 -30.48
CA LYS A 373 5.08 -2.35 -30.09
C LYS A 373 4.12 -2.83 -29.00
N TRP A 374 3.82 -2.00 -28.02
CA TRP A 374 2.86 -2.28 -26.96
C TRP A 374 1.44 -2.47 -27.51
N SER A 375 0.97 -1.56 -28.36
CA SER A 375 -0.36 -1.62 -28.99
C SER A 375 -0.52 -2.87 -29.87
N LEU A 376 0.48 -3.18 -30.70
CA LEU A 376 0.47 -4.35 -31.56
C LEU A 376 0.42 -5.66 -30.75
N LYS A 377 1.18 -5.77 -29.66
CA LYS A 377 1.17 -6.95 -28.79
C LYS A 377 -0.20 -7.17 -28.12
N LYS A 378 -0.90 -6.10 -27.77
CA LYS A 378 -2.23 -6.15 -27.12
C LYS A 378 -3.36 -6.53 -28.09
N TYR A 379 -3.21 -6.26 -29.40
CA TYR A 379 -4.23 -6.56 -30.42
C TYR A 379 -3.99 -7.87 -31.16
N LEU A 380 -2.76 -8.40 -31.20
CA LEU A 380 -2.42 -9.62 -31.95
C LEU A 380 -2.52 -10.90 -31.08
N PHE A 381 -2.72 -10.80 -29.76
CA PHE A 381 -2.82 -11.93 -28.83
C PHE A 381 -4.12 -11.91 -28.00
N LYS A 382 -5.21 -11.43 -28.62
CA LYS A 382 -6.58 -11.71 -28.16
C LYS A 382 -7.16 -12.88 -28.86
#